data_6af0e987221598e4b7f97a8e55cb13ae
#
_entry.id   6af0e987221598e4b7f97a8e55cb13ae
#
_cell.length_a   1.000
_cell.length_b   1.000
_cell.length_c   1.000
_cell.angle_alpha   90.00
_cell.angle_beta   90.00
_cell.angle_gamma   90.00
#
_symmetry.space_group_name_H-M   'P 1'
#
loop_
_entity.id
_entity.type
_entity.pdbx_description
1 polymer ?
#
loop_
_entity_poly.entity_id
_entity_poly.type
_entity_poly.pdbx_seq_one_letter_code
_entity_poly.pdbx_strand_id
1 'polypeptide(L)'
;MKHEIDPKETNRAMAFELWMKSPMPMVTLTKTFEVTRLCRVSHRRGIKFNPILRRTAKDNQHDINIQGFMTLRPFNINDAQTILSWCKDKHAFRLWSADRYKEFPAQPDEMMEQYKGENMYPLTAVVEEEIIGHILLRYPSEDKTVIRFGFVIVDDSKRGQGYGKQMLQLAILKAKQEFGARKITLGVFDNNPSAIHCYESVGFVVTGTDTYAIDGEEWTGKEMELVI
;
A
#
# COMPACT_ATOMS: atom_id res chain seq x y z
N MET A 1 2.01 -21.94 -38.46
CA MET A 1 1.03 -21.99 -37.39
C MET A 1 0.92 -20.57 -36.81
N LYS A 2 -0.20 -19.89 -37.05
CA LYS A 2 -0.46 -18.56 -36.43
C LYS A 2 -1.00 -18.86 -35.05
N HIS A 3 -0.30 -18.41 -33.99
CA HIS A 3 -0.85 -18.40 -32.63
C HIS A 3 -1.96 -17.35 -32.59
N GLU A 4 -3.18 -17.82 -32.49
CA GLU A 4 -4.36 -17.02 -32.21
C GLU A 4 -4.28 -16.59 -30.72
N ILE A 5 -4.13 -15.30 -30.47
CA ILE A 5 -4.08 -14.74 -29.10
C ILE A 5 -5.52 -14.73 -28.58
N ASP A 6 -5.74 -15.32 -27.38
CA ASP A 6 -7.06 -15.37 -26.72
C ASP A 6 -7.57 -13.93 -26.50
N PRO A 7 -8.78 -13.57 -26.94
CA PRO A 7 -9.38 -12.26 -26.73
C PRO A 7 -9.50 -11.83 -25.26
N LYS A 8 -9.49 -12.80 -24.33
CA LYS A 8 -9.50 -12.54 -22.88
C LYS A 8 -8.16 -12.03 -22.37
N GLU A 9 -7.03 -12.46 -22.93
CA GLU A 9 -5.71 -11.94 -22.59
C GLU A 9 -5.53 -10.50 -23.07
N THR A 10 -6.01 -10.19 -24.28
CA THR A 10 -5.96 -8.84 -24.85
C THR A 10 -6.77 -7.83 -24.00
N ASN A 11 -7.94 -8.23 -23.51
CA ASN A 11 -8.78 -7.38 -22.67
C ASN A 11 -8.16 -7.13 -21.28
N ARG A 12 -7.42 -8.10 -20.70
CA ARG A 12 -6.75 -7.94 -19.41
C ARG A 12 -5.52 -7.04 -19.48
N ALA A 13 -4.70 -7.21 -20.52
CA ALA A 13 -3.55 -6.33 -20.77
C ALA A 13 -4.01 -4.88 -21.04
N MET A 14 -5.09 -4.69 -21.81
CA MET A 14 -5.71 -3.37 -22.03
C MET A 14 -6.30 -2.79 -20.73
N ALA A 15 -6.89 -3.60 -19.86
CA ALA A 15 -7.41 -3.15 -18.57
C ALA A 15 -6.29 -2.70 -17.65
N PHE A 16 -5.13 -3.38 -17.64
CA PHE A 16 -3.95 -2.98 -16.91
C PHE A 16 -3.34 -1.68 -17.46
N GLU A 17 -3.21 -1.55 -18.78
CA GLU A 17 -2.73 -0.30 -19.40
C GLU A 17 -3.68 0.87 -19.20
N LEU A 18 -5.00 0.67 -19.25
CA LEU A 18 -6.01 1.68 -18.95
C LEU A 18 -5.99 2.06 -17.48
N TRP A 19 -5.76 1.10 -16.57
CA TRP A 19 -5.60 1.35 -15.14
C TRP A 19 -4.32 2.16 -14.84
N MET A 20 -3.20 1.86 -15.54
CA MET A 20 -1.94 2.61 -15.44
C MET A 20 -2.04 4.03 -16.02
N LYS A 21 -2.93 4.27 -16.99
CA LYS A 21 -3.08 5.55 -17.70
C LYS A 21 -4.27 6.40 -17.18
N SER A 22 -5.08 5.87 -16.28
CA SER A 22 -6.24 6.61 -15.76
C SER A 22 -5.79 7.66 -14.75
N PRO A 23 -5.81 8.96 -15.09
CA PRO A 23 -5.55 10.01 -14.11
C PRO A 23 -6.75 10.04 -13.17
N MET A 24 -6.53 9.75 -11.88
CA MET A 24 -7.49 10.13 -10.85
C MET A 24 -7.70 11.65 -10.94
N PRO A 25 -8.93 12.16 -10.93
CA PRO A 25 -9.15 13.59 -10.97
C PRO A 25 -8.47 14.22 -9.74
N MET A 26 -7.41 14.97 -9.99
CA MET A 26 -6.80 15.84 -8.98
C MET A 26 -7.82 16.92 -8.62
N VAL A 27 -8.46 16.78 -7.48
CA VAL A 27 -9.19 17.88 -6.86
C VAL A 27 -8.20 18.70 -6.04
N THR A 28 -7.63 19.71 -6.66
CA THR A 28 -6.81 20.70 -5.97
C THR A 28 -7.72 21.61 -5.16
N LEU A 29 -7.78 21.42 -3.84
CA LEU A 29 -8.56 22.25 -2.93
C LEU A 29 -7.68 23.36 -2.34
N THR A 30 -7.75 24.53 -2.94
CA THR A 30 -7.22 25.77 -2.33
C THR A 30 -8.32 26.43 -1.52
N LYS A 31 -8.11 26.50 -0.18
CA LYS A 31 -8.82 27.25 0.87
C LYS A 31 -9.87 26.51 1.68
N THR A 32 -9.78 26.70 2.96
CA THR A 32 -10.58 26.16 4.08
C THR A 32 -12.11 26.30 3.93
N PHE A 33 -12.60 27.20 3.09
CA PHE A 33 -14.02 27.42 2.83
C PHE A 33 -14.69 26.35 1.95
N GLU A 34 -13.93 25.66 1.10
CA GLU A 34 -14.47 24.64 0.20
C GLU A 34 -14.65 23.28 0.88
N VAL A 35 -13.82 22.94 1.88
CA VAL A 35 -13.91 21.67 2.61
C VAL A 35 -15.27 21.52 3.31
N THR A 36 -15.78 22.63 3.92
CA THR A 36 -17.08 22.62 4.59
C THR A 36 -18.25 22.47 3.61
N ARG A 37 -18.11 23.00 2.40
CA ARG A 37 -19.12 22.90 1.34
C ARG A 37 -19.17 21.52 0.71
N LEU A 38 -18.01 20.89 0.51
CA LEU A 38 -17.89 19.51 0.01
C LEU A 38 -18.41 18.47 1.00
N CYS A 39 -18.16 18.64 2.29
CA CYS A 39 -18.76 17.79 3.33
C CYS A 39 -20.29 17.82 3.31
N ARG A 40 -20.93 18.96 3.05
CA ARG A 40 -22.40 19.06 2.92
C ARG A 40 -22.95 18.44 1.64
N VAL A 41 -22.23 18.55 0.53
CA VAL A 41 -22.65 17.98 -0.77
C VAL A 41 -22.50 16.47 -0.80
N SER A 42 -21.42 15.95 -0.21
CA SER A 42 -21.18 14.50 -0.18
C SER A 42 -22.12 13.77 0.78
N HIS A 43 -22.55 14.40 1.88
CA HIS A 43 -23.55 13.83 2.79
C HIS A 43 -24.91 13.59 2.10
N ARG A 44 -25.28 14.45 1.14
CA ARG A 44 -26.49 14.28 0.32
C ARG A 44 -26.35 13.20 -0.77
N ARG A 45 -25.12 12.76 -1.10
CA ARG A 45 -24.83 11.74 -2.12
C ARG A 45 -24.39 10.40 -1.54
N GLY A 46 -24.49 10.18 -0.22
CA GLY A 46 -24.17 8.91 0.43
C GLY A 46 -22.66 8.56 0.48
N ILE A 47 -21.77 9.49 0.14
CA ILE A 47 -20.34 9.30 0.21
C ILE A 47 -19.89 9.43 1.67
N LYS A 48 -19.47 8.31 2.28
CA LYS A 48 -18.94 8.30 3.66
C LYS A 48 -17.50 8.82 3.66
N PHE A 49 -17.30 10.02 4.18
CA PHE A 49 -15.96 10.55 4.45
C PHE A 49 -15.31 9.85 5.65
N ASN A 50 -13.97 9.72 5.59
CA ASN A 50 -13.14 9.17 6.64
C ASN A 50 -13.41 9.90 7.98
N PRO A 51 -13.66 9.18 9.10
CA PRO A 51 -13.97 9.78 10.41
C PRO A 51 -12.85 10.67 10.98
N ILE A 52 -11.64 10.59 10.47
CA ILE A 52 -10.51 11.46 10.85
C ILE A 52 -10.85 12.95 10.55
N LEU A 53 -11.52 13.24 9.44
CA LEU A 53 -11.95 14.61 9.09
C LEU A 53 -13.03 15.19 10.02
N ARG A 54 -13.74 14.36 10.79
CA ARG A 54 -14.78 14.84 11.73
C ARG A 54 -14.22 15.29 13.08
N ARG A 55 -13.06 14.80 13.51
CA ARG A 55 -12.45 15.19 14.79
C ARG A 55 -11.75 16.55 14.74
N THR A 56 -11.14 16.91 13.61
CA THR A 56 -10.38 18.14 13.46
C THR A 56 -11.22 19.41 13.36
N ALA A 57 -12.52 19.30 13.09
CA ALA A 57 -13.42 20.45 12.97
C ALA A 57 -14.06 20.89 14.31
N LYS A 58 -13.85 20.19 15.43
CA LYS A 58 -14.50 20.46 16.72
C LYS A 58 -13.58 20.94 17.83
N ASP A 59 -12.28 20.78 17.70
CA ASP A 59 -11.34 21.17 18.74
C ASP A 59 -10.46 22.35 18.29
N ASN A 60 -10.79 23.51 18.83
CA ASN A 60 -10.01 24.73 19.06
C ASN A 60 -8.60 24.89 18.45
N GLN A 61 -8.48 25.98 17.67
CA GLN A 61 -7.46 27.03 17.60
C GLN A 61 -6.07 26.76 18.23
N HIS A 62 -5.45 25.58 18.00
CA HIS A 62 -4.01 25.37 18.14
C HIS A 62 -3.56 24.40 17.07
N ASP A 63 -2.71 24.90 16.17
CA ASP A 63 -1.92 24.18 15.16
C ASP A 63 -2.63 23.00 14.48
N ILE A 64 -3.49 23.30 13.52
CA ILE A 64 -3.92 22.30 12.54
C ILE A 64 -2.68 21.96 11.73
N ASN A 65 -1.99 20.91 12.14
CA ASN A 65 -1.00 20.25 11.31
C ASN A 65 -1.76 19.66 10.11
N ILE A 66 -1.84 20.42 9.04
CA ILE A 66 -2.42 19.98 7.76
C ILE A 66 -1.37 19.03 7.18
N GLN A 67 -1.31 17.80 7.70
CA GLN A 67 -0.64 16.73 6.98
C GLN A 67 -1.35 16.59 5.63
N GLY A 68 -0.64 16.83 4.55
CA GLY A 68 -1.15 16.73 3.19
C GLY A 68 -1.90 15.42 2.96
N PHE A 69 -2.91 15.42 2.09
CA PHE A 69 -3.69 14.21 1.82
C PHE A 69 -2.81 13.16 1.15
N MET A 70 -2.66 12.00 1.79
CA MET A 70 -1.99 10.86 1.18
C MET A 70 -2.86 10.27 0.08
N THR A 71 -2.25 9.93 -1.04
CA THR A 71 -2.86 9.19 -2.14
C THR A 71 -2.05 7.94 -2.45
N LEU A 72 -2.71 6.90 -3.00
CA LEU A 72 -2.05 5.73 -3.56
C LEU A 72 -2.17 5.79 -5.08
N ARG A 73 -1.03 5.83 -5.76
CA ARG A 73 -0.95 5.73 -7.22
C ARG A 73 -0.21 4.47 -7.65
N PRO A 74 -0.36 4.02 -8.90
CA PRO A 74 0.49 2.97 -9.44
C PRO A 74 1.97 3.30 -9.26
N PHE A 75 2.76 2.29 -8.90
CA PHE A 75 4.20 2.37 -8.82
C PHE A 75 4.80 2.67 -10.21
N ASN A 76 5.84 3.48 -10.24
CA ASN A 76 6.64 3.76 -11.43
C ASN A 76 8.10 3.39 -11.15
N ILE A 77 8.84 2.93 -12.17
CA ILE A 77 10.25 2.56 -12.02
C ILE A 77 11.11 3.72 -11.44
N ASN A 78 10.75 4.96 -11.74
CA ASN A 78 11.43 6.13 -11.19
C ASN A 78 11.27 6.25 -9.66
N ASP A 79 10.29 5.60 -9.05
CA ASP A 79 10.10 5.55 -7.60
C ASP A 79 11.09 4.58 -6.92
N ALA A 80 11.57 3.58 -7.66
CA ALA A 80 12.32 2.46 -7.10
C ALA A 80 13.58 2.90 -6.37
N GLN A 81 14.37 3.83 -6.93
CA GLN A 81 15.58 4.31 -6.29
C GLN A 81 15.30 4.94 -4.93
N THR A 82 14.24 5.74 -4.82
CA THR A 82 13.80 6.36 -3.56
C THR A 82 13.37 5.30 -2.55
N ILE A 83 12.51 4.35 -2.96
CA ILE A 83 11.99 3.30 -2.08
C ILE A 83 13.12 2.40 -1.56
N LEU A 84 14.03 1.98 -2.42
CA LEU A 84 15.18 1.14 -2.05
C LEU A 84 16.14 1.87 -1.08
N SER A 85 16.26 3.19 -1.18
CA SER A 85 17.12 4.00 -0.30
C SER A 85 16.66 4.06 1.16
N TRP A 86 15.41 3.68 1.47
CA TRP A 86 14.88 3.64 2.83
C TRP A 86 15.38 2.45 3.65
N CYS A 87 15.90 1.42 2.99
CA CYS A 87 16.58 0.32 3.65
C CYS A 87 18.06 0.70 3.87
N LYS A 88 18.41 1.17 5.05
CA LYS A 88 19.77 1.69 5.34
C LYS A 88 20.82 0.60 5.50
N ASP A 89 20.41 -0.62 5.82
CA ASP A 89 21.28 -1.77 6.00
C ASP A 89 20.60 -3.06 5.53
N LYS A 90 21.39 -4.13 5.50
CA LYS A 90 20.94 -5.44 5.05
C LYS A 90 19.83 -6.01 5.93
N HIS A 91 19.86 -5.78 7.25
CA HIS A 91 18.83 -6.27 8.16
C HIS A 91 17.47 -5.59 7.89
N ALA A 92 17.44 -4.26 7.79
CA ALA A 92 16.24 -3.51 7.43
C ALA A 92 15.69 -3.93 6.05
N PHE A 93 16.59 -4.20 5.10
CA PHE A 93 16.24 -4.71 3.78
C PHE A 93 15.58 -6.09 3.84
N ARG A 94 16.11 -7.02 4.65
CA ARG A 94 15.54 -8.35 4.84
C ARG A 94 14.21 -8.32 5.61
N LEU A 95 14.05 -7.43 6.58
CA LEU A 95 12.74 -7.20 7.24
C LEU A 95 11.65 -6.80 6.27
N TRP A 96 12.00 -6.04 5.23
CA TRP A 96 11.06 -5.57 4.20
C TRP A 96 10.84 -6.59 3.09
N SER A 97 11.91 -7.21 2.59
CA SER A 97 11.89 -8.00 1.35
C SER A 97 12.00 -9.50 1.56
N ALA A 98 12.29 -9.95 2.79
CA ALA A 98 12.69 -11.34 3.05
C ALA A 98 13.87 -11.76 2.14
N ASP A 99 13.75 -12.90 1.49
CA ASP A 99 14.71 -13.48 0.55
C ASP A 99 14.40 -13.19 -0.93
N ARG A 100 13.49 -12.24 -1.19
CA ARG A 100 13.02 -11.95 -2.56
C ARG A 100 14.09 -11.38 -3.47
N TYR A 101 15.10 -10.74 -2.90
CA TYR A 101 16.27 -10.24 -3.63
C TYR A 101 17.52 -11.03 -3.21
N LYS A 102 18.40 -11.29 -4.18
CA LYS A 102 19.64 -12.05 -3.92
C LYS A 102 20.60 -11.27 -3.04
N GLU A 103 20.78 -9.99 -3.35
CA GLU A 103 21.80 -9.14 -2.73
C GLU A 103 21.21 -7.84 -2.20
N PHE A 104 21.98 -7.18 -1.33
CA PHE A 104 21.73 -5.84 -0.83
C PHE A 104 22.95 -4.96 -1.17
N PRO A 105 22.73 -3.74 -1.69
CA PRO A 105 21.46 -3.13 -2.09
C PRO A 105 20.93 -3.71 -3.40
N ALA A 106 19.61 -3.82 -3.54
CA ALA A 106 18.97 -4.18 -4.79
C ALA A 106 18.96 -3.00 -5.77
N GLN A 107 18.84 -3.30 -7.07
CA GLN A 107 18.73 -2.32 -8.13
C GLN A 107 17.28 -2.06 -8.54
N PRO A 108 16.96 -0.88 -9.08
CA PRO A 108 15.60 -0.55 -9.54
C PRO A 108 14.99 -1.58 -10.49
N ASP A 109 15.77 -2.12 -11.42
CA ASP A 109 15.31 -3.13 -12.37
C ASP A 109 14.93 -4.45 -11.67
N GLU A 110 15.65 -4.82 -10.60
CA GLU A 110 15.30 -6.01 -9.79
C GLU A 110 13.94 -5.81 -9.09
N MET A 111 13.64 -4.58 -8.64
CA MET A 111 12.34 -4.27 -8.06
C MET A 111 11.22 -4.39 -9.09
N MET A 112 11.44 -3.96 -10.33
CA MET A 112 10.50 -4.16 -11.42
C MET A 112 10.27 -5.64 -11.74
N GLU A 113 11.33 -6.46 -11.70
CA GLU A 113 11.20 -7.92 -11.91
C GLU A 113 10.28 -8.57 -10.87
N GLN A 114 10.31 -8.11 -9.60
CA GLN A 114 9.43 -8.62 -8.54
C GLN A 114 7.95 -8.37 -8.83
N TYR A 115 7.64 -7.38 -9.66
CA TYR A 115 6.27 -6.97 -9.96
C TYR A 115 5.78 -7.44 -11.33
N LYS A 116 6.59 -8.20 -12.07
CA LYS A 116 6.16 -8.84 -13.30
C LYS A 116 5.15 -9.94 -12.99
N GLY A 117 3.94 -9.78 -13.48
CA GLY A 117 2.87 -10.76 -13.31
C GLY A 117 1.49 -10.11 -13.33
N GLU A 118 0.52 -10.85 -13.84
CA GLU A 118 -0.85 -10.35 -14.01
C GLU A 118 -1.60 -10.04 -12.69
N ASN A 119 -1.12 -10.59 -11.58
CA ASN A 119 -1.78 -10.50 -10.28
C ASN A 119 -1.02 -9.59 -9.30
N MET A 120 -0.14 -8.72 -9.79
CA MET A 120 0.70 -7.82 -9.02
C MET A 120 0.28 -6.37 -9.24
N TYR A 121 -0.06 -5.65 -8.18
CA TYR A 121 -0.53 -4.27 -8.20
C TYR A 121 0.31 -3.43 -7.23
N PRO A 122 1.55 -3.07 -7.60
CA PRO A 122 2.40 -2.24 -6.76
C PRO A 122 1.90 -0.80 -6.75
N LEU A 123 1.88 -0.20 -5.56
CA LEU A 123 1.38 1.15 -5.32
C LEU A 123 2.42 1.98 -4.57
N THR A 124 2.51 3.26 -4.95
CA THR A 124 3.30 4.28 -4.26
C THR A 124 2.38 5.21 -3.49
N ALA A 125 2.66 5.39 -2.20
CA ALA A 125 1.98 6.38 -1.36
C ALA A 125 2.68 7.73 -1.49
N VAL A 126 1.90 8.78 -1.78
CA VAL A 126 2.39 10.14 -2.05
C VAL A 126 1.62 11.15 -1.22
N VAL A 127 2.34 12.13 -0.66
CA VAL A 127 1.81 13.30 0.04
C VAL A 127 2.46 14.54 -0.58
N GLU A 128 1.67 15.47 -1.15
CA GLU A 128 2.19 16.70 -1.77
C GLU A 128 3.33 16.45 -2.78
N GLU A 129 3.20 15.39 -3.62
CA GLU A 129 4.20 14.95 -4.60
C GLU A 129 5.42 14.22 -4.00
N GLU A 130 5.59 14.22 -2.67
CA GLU A 130 6.65 13.47 -2.00
C GLU A 130 6.27 11.99 -1.87
N ILE A 131 7.18 11.09 -2.25
CA ILE A 131 7.01 9.64 -2.08
C ILE A 131 7.22 9.32 -0.61
N ILE A 132 6.19 8.80 0.07
CA ILE A 132 6.20 8.52 1.50
C ILE A 132 6.24 7.02 1.81
N GLY A 133 5.71 6.19 0.92
CA GLY A 133 5.64 4.76 1.17
C GLY A 133 5.35 3.94 -0.08
N HIS A 134 5.43 2.64 0.09
CA HIS A 134 5.17 1.67 -0.97
C HIS A 134 4.47 0.44 -0.40
N ILE A 135 3.59 -0.15 -1.20
CA ILE A 135 2.87 -1.38 -0.87
C ILE A 135 2.52 -2.14 -2.15
N LEU A 136 2.68 -3.46 -2.12
CA LEU A 136 2.18 -4.35 -3.16
C LEU A 136 0.85 -4.96 -2.74
N LEU A 137 -0.15 -4.90 -3.61
CA LEU A 137 -1.36 -5.72 -3.53
C LEU A 137 -1.24 -6.85 -4.55
N ARG A 138 -1.58 -8.08 -4.16
CA ARG A 138 -1.58 -9.20 -5.10
C ARG A 138 -2.65 -10.23 -4.76
N TYR A 139 -3.10 -10.95 -5.76
CA TYR A 139 -3.88 -12.17 -5.53
C TYR A 139 -2.93 -13.31 -5.16
N PRO A 140 -3.08 -13.92 -3.96
CA PRO A 140 -2.20 -15.03 -3.55
C PRO A 140 -2.58 -16.36 -4.20
N SER A 141 -3.79 -16.49 -4.73
CA SER A 141 -4.37 -17.70 -5.32
C SER A 141 -5.46 -17.35 -6.34
N GLU A 142 -6.16 -18.35 -6.85
CA GLU A 142 -7.33 -18.18 -7.72
C GLU A 142 -8.55 -17.58 -7.00
N ASP A 143 -8.60 -17.60 -5.68
CA ASP A 143 -9.63 -16.91 -4.90
C ASP A 143 -9.44 -15.39 -4.96
N LYS A 144 -10.20 -14.76 -5.85
CA LYS A 144 -10.13 -13.30 -6.06
C LYS A 144 -10.78 -12.50 -4.92
N THR A 145 -11.37 -13.14 -3.92
CA THR A 145 -11.88 -12.47 -2.71
C THR A 145 -10.80 -12.24 -1.66
N VAL A 146 -9.61 -12.80 -1.86
CA VAL A 146 -8.45 -12.64 -0.98
C VAL A 146 -7.37 -11.80 -1.67
N ILE A 147 -6.94 -10.73 -1.00
CA ILE A 147 -5.78 -9.92 -1.41
C ILE A 147 -4.66 -10.13 -0.39
N ARG A 148 -3.42 -10.29 -0.86
CA ARG A 148 -2.25 -10.28 0.00
C ARG A 148 -1.48 -8.97 -0.15
N PHE A 149 -1.20 -8.32 0.98
CA PHE A 149 -0.27 -7.20 1.04
C PHE A 149 1.17 -7.70 1.15
N GLY A 150 2.07 -7.04 0.46
CA GLY A 150 3.50 -7.32 0.50
C GLY A 150 4.32 -6.06 0.29
N PHE A 151 5.63 -6.15 0.49
CA PHE A 151 6.57 -5.05 0.29
C PHE A 151 6.12 -3.73 0.91
N VAL A 152 5.51 -3.80 2.12
CA VAL A 152 5.01 -2.63 2.85
C VAL A 152 6.19 -1.89 3.46
N ILE A 153 6.42 -0.65 3.05
CA ILE A 153 7.49 0.19 3.60
C ILE A 153 7.04 1.66 3.62
N VAL A 154 7.51 2.39 4.61
CA VAL A 154 7.38 3.85 4.72
C VAL A 154 8.79 4.42 4.88
N ASP A 155 9.01 5.59 4.29
CA ASP A 155 10.24 6.37 4.46
C ASP A 155 10.64 6.38 5.94
N ASP A 156 11.87 5.92 6.22
CA ASP A 156 12.38 5.77 7.58
C ASP A 156 12.43 7.11 8.33
N SER A 157 12.65 8.23 7.63
CA SER A 157 12.62 9.58 8.20
C SER A 157 11.21 10.06 8.56
N LYS A 158 10.17 9.41 8.05
CA LYS A 158 8.75 9.76 8.25
C LYS A 158 8.04 8.78 9.20
N ARG A 159 8.73 7.81 9.79
CA ARG A 159 8.14 6.87 10.74
C ARG A 159 7.66 7.56 12.01
N GLY A 160 6.72 6.95 12.73
CA GLY A 160 6.12 7.51 13.94
C GLY A 160 5.09 8.63 13.69
N GLN A 161 4.92 9.12 12.46
CA GLN A 161 4.01 10.20 12.10
C GLN A 161 2.63 9.71 11.61
N GLY A 162 2.35 8.41 11.69
CA GLY A 162 1.05 7.84 11.30
C GLY A 162 0.91 7.51 9.80
N TYR A 163 1.89 7.77 8.96
CA TYR A 163 1.83 7.52 7.51
C TYR A 163 1.61 6.04 7.17
N GLY A 164 2.26 5.12 7.90
CA GLY A 164 2.05 3.68 7.70
C GLY A 164 0.59 3.27 7.90
N LYS A 165 -0.04 3.76 8.97
CA LYS A 165 -1.46 3.53 9.24
C LYS A 165 -2.36 4.11 8.15
N GLN A 166 -2.09 5.34 7.70
CA GLN A 166 -2.85 5.97 6.61
C GLN A 166 -2.72 5.18 5.31
N MET A 167 -1.51 4.78 4.93
CA MET A 167 -1.25 3.97 3.73
C MET A 167 -2.01 2.65 3.77
N LEU A 168 -1.97 1.95 4.90
CA LEU A 168 -2.71 0.69 5.08
C LEU A 168 -4.22 0.90 4.98
N GLN A 169 -4.78 1.94 5.60
CA GLN A 169 -6.21 2.25 5.50
C GLN A 169 -6.66 2.53 4.06
N LEU A 170 -5.85 3.27 3.28
CA LEU A 170 -6.11 3.51 1.87
C LEU A 170 -6.01 2.22 1.04
N ALA A 171 -5.01 1.38 1.32
CA ALA A 171 -4.85 0.10 0.64
C ALA A 171 -5.99 -0.87 0.95
N ILE A 172 -6.47 -0.93 2.21
CA ILE A 172 -7.65 -1.71 2.61
C ILE A 172 -8.89 -1.23 1.87
N LEU A 173 -9.11 0.09 1.81
CA LEU A 173 -10.24 0.67 1.10
C LEU A 173 -10.19 0.33 -0.40
N LYS A 174 -9.01 0.44 -1.01
CA LYS A 174 -8.77 0.10 -2.41
C LYS A 174 -9.00 -1.39 -2.66
N ALA A 175 -8.47 -2.27 -1.81
CA ALA A 175 -8.69 -3.72 -1.90
C ALA A 175 -10.18 -4.07 -1.87
N LYS A 176 -10.95 -3.42 -0.99
CA LYS A 176 -12.40 -3.62 -0.88
C LYS A 176 -13.17 -3.10 -2.08
N GLN A 177 -12.88 -1.86 -2.52
CA GLN A 177 -13.70 -1.16 -3.52
C GLN A 177 -13.35 -1.53 -4.95
N GLU A 178 -12.07 -1.69 -5.26
CA GLU A 178 -11.61 -1.91 -6.63
C GLU A 178 -11.35 -3.39 -6.94
N PHE A 179 -10.96 -4.18 -5.92
CA PHE A 179 -10.65 -5.60 -6.09
C PHE A 179 -11.75 -6.53 -5.55
N GLY A 180 -12.78 -6.00 -4.88
CA GLY A 180 -13.86 -6.80 -4.29
C GLY A 180 -13.40 -7.73 -3.18
N ALA A 181 -12.27 -7.41 -2.53
CA ALA A 181 -11.71 -8.24 -1.47
C ALA A 181 -12.66 -8.32 -0.27
N ARG A 182 -12.71 -9.51 0.32
CA ARG A 182 -13.40 -9.80 1.60
C ARG A 182 -12.42 -10.11 2.71
N LYS A 183 -11.20 -10.49 2.32
CA LYS A 183 -10.11 -10.81 3.23
C LYS A 183 -8.80 -10.26 2.70
N ILE A 184 -7.99 -9.73 3.61
CA ILE A 184 -6.62 -9.30 3.32
C ILE A 184 -5.68 -10.11 4.19
N THR A 185 -4.57 -10.58 3.61
CA THR A 185 -3.51 -11.30 4.33
C THR A 185 -2.19 -10.58 4.19
N LEU A 186 -1.28 -10.78 5.11
CA LEU A 186 0.12 -10.37 5.01
C LEU A 186 1.00 -11.26 5.90
N GLY A 187 2.30 -11.24 5.61
CA GLY A 187 3.33 -11.83 6.49
C GLY A 187 4.22 -10.74 7.06
N VAL A 188 4.66 -10.91 8.30
CA VAL A 188 5.59 -10.01 8.98
C VAL A 188 6.50 -10.81 9.90
N PHE A 189 7.80 -10.48 9.94
CA PHE A 189 8.72 -11.12 10.88
C PHE A 189 8.47 -10.64 12.32
N ASP A 190 8.62 -11.52 13.30
CA ASP A 190 8.37 -11.22 14.71
C ASP A 190 9.40 -10.24 15.30
N ASN A 191 10.59 -10.15 14.70
CA ASN A 191 11.61 -9.17 15.00
C ASN A 191 11.33 -7.77 14.39
N ASN A 192 10.12 -7.54 13.83
CA ASN A 192 9.63 -6.25 13.35
C ASN A 192 8.40 -5.76 14.15
N PRO A 193 8.54 -5.46 15.47
CA PRO A 193 7.41 -5.10 16.32
C PRO A 193 6.69 -3.83 15.86
N SER A 194 7.38 -2.88 15.24
CA SER A 194 6.76 -1.66 14.73
C SER A 194 5.78 -1.91 13.60
N ALA A 195 6.10 -2.84 12.69
CA ALA A 195 5.19 -3.23 11.61
C ALA A 195 4.00 -4.01 12.18
N ILE A 196 4.24 -4.96 13.10
CA ILE A 196 3.17 -5.73 13.77
C ILE A 196 2.17 -4.78 14.41
N HIS A 197 2.64 -3.83 15.24
CA HIS A 197 1.78 -2.85 15.89
C HIS A 197 1.00 -1.99 14.87
N CYS A 198 1.63 -1.62 13.77
CA CYS A 198 0.97 -0.87 12.71
C CYS A 198 -0.18 -1.68 12.07
N TYR A 199 0.03 -2.96 11.76
CA TYR A 199 -1.00 -3.85 11.22
C TYR A 199 -2.14 -4.09 12.20
N GLU A 200 -1.84 -4.38 13.47
CA GLU A 200 -2.83 -4.52 14.53
C GLU A 200 -3.69 -3.25 14.69
N SER A 201 -3.07 -2.07 14.57
CA SER A 201 -3.77 -0.78 14.70
C SER A 201 -4.82 -0.52 13.61
N VAL A 202 -4.80 -1.27 12.51
CA VAL A 202 -5.80 -1.21 11.43
C VAL A 202 -6.68 -2.46 11.37
N GLY A 203 -6.53 -3.37 12.34
CA GLY A 203 -7.44 -4.48 12.57
C GLY A 203 -6.94 -5.85 12.12
N PHE A 204 -5.69 -5.99 11.68
CA PHE A 204 -5.13 -7.31 11.41
C PHE A 204 -4.93 -8.10 12.71
N VAL A 205 -5.14 -9.41 12.63
CA VAL A 205 -4.92 -10.36 13.72
C VAL A 205 -3.95 -11.46 13.27
N VAL A 206 -3.13 -11.95 14.17
CA VAL A 206 -2.22 -13.08 13.91
C VAL A 206 -3.05 -14.36 13.78
N THR A 207 -2.83 -15.12 12.70
CA THR A 207 -3.53 -16.37 12.41
C THR A 207 -2.61 -17.58 12.34
N GLY A 208 -1.30 -17.36 12.25
CA GLY A 208 -0.31 -18.43 12.20
C GLY A 208 1.11 -17.90 12.33
N THR A 209 2.06 -18.84 12.42
CA THR A 209 3.50 -18.57 12.42
C THR A 209 4.20 -19.59 11.56
N ASP A 210 5.22 -19.16 10.82
CA ASP A 210 6.10 -19.99 10.02
C ASP A 210 7.56 -19.63 10.28
N THR A 211 8.47 -20.55 9.99
CA THR A 211 9.91 -20.34 10.11
C THR A 211 10.54 -20.17 8.73
N TYR A 212 11.43 -19.20 8.59
CA TYR A 212 12.11 -18.85 7.35
C TYR A 212 13.62 -18.83 7.56
N ALA A 213 14.38 -19.36 6.59
CA ALA A 213 15.83 -19.19 6.54
C ALA A 213 16.15 -17.90 5.80
N ILE A 214 16.65 -16.89 6.50
CA ILE A 214 17.02 -15.58 5.96
C ILE A 214 18.52 -15.36 6.17
N ASP A 215 19.29 -15.29 5.09
CA ASP A 215 20.76 -15.11 5.12
C ASP A 215 21.48 -16.11 6.04
N GLY A 216 20.95 -17.34 6.18
CA GLY A 216 21.52 -18.39 7.04
C GLY A 216 21.07 -18.36 8.49
N GLU A 217 20.22 -17.43 8.87
CA GLU A 217 19.57 -17.35 10.18
C GLU A 217 18.13 -17.84 10.10
N GLU A 218 17.62 -18.38 11.21
CA GLU A 218 16.21 -18.76 11.33
C GLU A 218 15.40 -17.59 11.88
N TRP A 219 14.40 -17.12 11.11
CA TRP A 219 13.49 -16.06 11.48
C TRP A 219 12.06 -16.57 11.57
N THR A 220 11.36 -16.19 12.63
CA THR A 220 9.91 -16.48 12.76
C THR A 220 9.11 -15.41 12.05
N GLY A 221 8.24 -15.82 11.14
CA GLY A 221 7.25 -14.97 10.50
C GLY A 221 5.85 -15.22 11.06
N LYS A 222 5.09 -14.15 11.21
CA LYS A 222 3.68 -14.17 11.59
C LYS A 222 2.82 -13.96 10.35
N GLU A 223 1.88 -14.85 10.11
CA GLU A 223 0.80 -14.63 9.16
C GLU A 223 -0.31 -13.85 9.86
N MET A 224 -0.79 -12.79 9.20
CA MET A 224 -1.85 -11.93 9.74
C MET A 224 -2.98 -11.79 8.73
N GLU A 225 -4.21 -11.70 9.22
CA GLU A 225 -5.41 -11.55 8.41
C GLU A 225 -6.32 -10.41 8.89
N LEU A 226 -7.03 -9.81 7.95
CA LEU A 226 -8.10 -8.84 8.17
C LEU A 226 -9.31 -9.23 7.32
N VAL A 227 -10.46 -9.43 7.94
CA VAL A 227 -11.76 -9.61 7.27
C VAL A 227 -12.40 -8.23 7.08
N ILE A 228 -12.88 -7.89 5.85
CA ILE A 228 -13.35 -6.56 5.47
C ILE A 228 -14.72 -6.54 4.80
#